data_bd738325f269a15a4952d39a92d49f68
#
_entry.id   bd738325f269a15a4952d39a92d49f68
#
_cell.length_a   1.000
_cell.length_b   1.000
_cell.length_c   1.000
_cell.angle_alpha   90.00
_cell.angle_beta   90.00
_cell.angle_gamma   90.00
#
_symmetry.space_group_name_H-M   'P 1'
#
loop_
_entity.id
_entity.type
_entity.pdbx_description
1 polymer ?
#
loop_
_entity_poly.entity_id
_entity_poly.type
_entity_poly.pdbx_seq_one_letter_code
_entity_poly.pdbx_strand_id
1 'polypeptide(L)'
;DRIYAYAFDYHEKGNITDAEIYYKFLCIYAFENHEYLKDFASVCQPKKKYQQAYDLYKLSYNYSPYDDYSVIYRMGQCQIGDKNIDNAMQCFYHIINNCEDDSVKSKAQAYIELLNDNSEDNG
;
A
#
# COMPACT_ATOMS: atom_id res chain seq x y z
N ASP A 1 -5.74 14.32 -16.50
CA ASP A 1 -7.02 13.66 -16.71
C ASP A 1 -8.06 14.19 -15.74
N ARG A 2 -9.22 14.56 -16.26
CA ARG A 2 -10.32 15.13 -15.47
C ARG A 2 -10.82 14.18 -14.38
N ILE A 3 -10.95 12.89 -14.73
CA ILE A 3 -11.44 11.87 -13.81
C ILE A 3 -10.45 11.69 -12.67
N TYR A 4 -9.17 11.67 -12.98
CA TYR A 4 -8.12 11.59 -11.95
C TYR A 4 -8.20 12.80 -11.01
N ALA A 5 -8.39 13.99 -11.56
CA ALA A 5 -8.48 15.20 -10.76
C ALA A 5 -9.67 15.17 -9.80
N TYR A 6 -10.81 14.64 -10.24
CA TYR A 6 -11.98 14.46 -9.38
C TYR A 6 -11.71 13.44 -8.28
N ALA A 7 -11.11 12.31 -8.64
CA ALA A 7 -10.76 11.27 -7.66
C ALA A 7 -9.84 11.83 -6.57
N PHE A 8 -8.80 12.52 -6.99
CA PHE A 8 -7.82 13.13 -6.09
C PHE A 8 -8.50 14.15 -5.16
N ASP A 9 -9.35 15.00 -5.71
CA ASP A 9 -10.06 16.01 -4.92
C ASP A 9 -10.95 15.38 -3.86
N TYR A 10 -11.73 14.37 -4.23
CA TYR A 10 -12.56 13.64 -3.26
C TYR A 10 -11.70 13.00 -2.17
N HIS A 11 -10.58 12.41 -2.55
CA HIS A 11 -9.67 11.77 -1.60
C HIS A 11 -9.11 12.79 -0.61
N GLU A 12 -8.64 13.93 -1.10
CA GLU A 12 -8.09 15.01 -0.26
C GLU A 12 -9.12 15.57 0.71
N LYS A 13 -10.39 15.58 0.31
CA LYS A 13 -11.49 16.06 1.16
C LYS A 13 -12.03 15.02 2.11
N GLY A 14 -11.45 13.81 2.12
CA GLY A 14 -11.88 12.72 2.97
C GLY A 14 -13.09 11.94 2.47
N ASN A 15 -13.57 12.23 1.25
CA ASN A 15 -14.69 11.52 0.62
C ASN A 15 -14.16 10.23 -0.03
N ILE A 16 -13.76 9.27 0.80
CA ILE A 16 -13.07 8.06 0.37
C ILE A 16 -13.95 7.20 -0.53
N THR A 17 -15.24 7.09 -0.23
CA THR A 17 -16.16 6.26 -1.03
C THR A 17 -16.28 6.80 -2.46
N ASP A 18 -16.44 8.13 -2.61
CA ASP A 18 -16.52 8.73 -3.94
C ASP A 18 -15.18 8.62 -4.68
N ALA A 19 -14.07 8.83 -3.98
CA ALA A 19 -12.74 8.68 -4.56
C ALA A 19 -12.55 7.24 -5.09
N GLU A 20 -12.98 6.24 -4.33
CA GLU A 20 -12.86 4.84 -4.72
C GLU A 20 -13.55 4.57 -6.05
N ILE A 21 -14.74 5.12 -6.25
CA ILE A 21 -15.51 4.93 -7.49
C ILE A 21 -14.72 5.46 -8.69
N TYR A 22 -14.18 6.67 -8.58
CA TYR A 22 -13.45 7.29 -9.69
C TYR A 22 -12.10 6.60 -9.95
N TYR A 23 -11.37 6.20 -8.91
CA TYR A 23 -10.10 5.47 -9.08
C TYR A 23 -10.35 4.09 -9.70
N LYS A 24 -11.42 3.41 -9.30
CA LYS A 24 -11.79 2.13 -9.89
C LYS A 24 -12.05 2.27 -11.38
N PHE A 25 -12.79 3.30 -11.77
CA PHE A 25 -13.06 3.60 -13.18
C PHE A 25 -11.75 3.82 -13.95
N LEU A 26 -10.85 4.61 -13.40
CA LEU A 26 -9.54 4.87 -14.02
C LEU A 26 -8.75 3.57 -14.22
N CYS A 27 -8.77 2.69 -13.25
CA CYS A 27 -8.05 1.42 -13.33
C CYS A 27 -8.65 0.47 -14.37
N ILE A 28 -9.94 0.56 -14.62
CA ILE A 28 -10.59 -0.22 -15.71
C ILE A 28 -10.07 0.26 -17.06
N TYR A 29 -9.92 1.57 -17.24
CA TYR A 29 -9.43 2.15 -18.50
C TYR A 29 -7.94 2.02 -18.68
N ALA A 30 -7.17 2.20 -17.62
CA ALA A 30 -5.72 2.23 -17.67
C ALA A 30 -5.14 1.26 -16.64
N PHE A 31 -5.43 -0.03 -16.82
CA PHE A 31 -5.09 -1.07 -15.85
C PHE A 31 -3.60 -1.27 -15.64
N GLU A 32 -2.75 -0.78 -16.56
CA GLU A 32 -1.30 -0.85 -16.43
C GLU A 32 -0.68 0.42 -15.83
N ASN A 33 -1.50 1.40 -15.47
CA ASN A 33 -1.01 2.64 -14.89
C ASN A 33 -0.74 2.42 -13.40
N HIS A 34 0.55 2.32 -13.03
CA HIS A 34 0.94 2.02 -11.66
C HIS A 34 0.50 3.08 -10.66
N GLU A 35 0.45 4.35 -11.08
CA GLU A 35 0.01 5.44 -10.20
C GLU A 35 -1.48 5.32 -9.87
N TYR A 36 -2.32 5.00 -10.86
CA TYR A 36 -3.75 4.83 -10.64
C TYR A 36 -4.04 3.63 -9.74
N LEU A 37 -3.31 2.52 -9.95
CA LEU A 37 -3.45 1.32 -9.11
C LEU A 37 -3.07 1.62 -7.66
N LYS A 38 -1.98 2.35 -7.47
CA LYS A 38 -1.51 2.76 -6.15
C LYS A 38 -2.54 3.65 -5.44
N ASP A 39 -3.10 4.61 -6.16
CA ASP A 39 -4.10 5.52 -5.60
C ASP A 39 -5.39 4.78 -5.24
N PHE A 40 -5.82 3.84 -6.10
CA PHE A 40 -6.98 3.00 -5.79
C PHE A 40 -6.72 2.19 -4.52
N ALA A 41 -5.56 1.55 -4.42
CA ALA A 41 -5.18 0.80 -3.22
C ALA A 41 -5.24 1.69 -1.98
N SER A 42 -4.78 2.94 -2.09
CA SER A 42 -4.72 3.87 -0.96
C SER A 42 -6.10 4.25 -0.42
N VAL A 43 -7.16 4.16 -1.23
CA VAL A 43 -8.52 4.40 -0.73
C VAL A 43 -9.17 3.11 -0.21
N CYS A 44 -8.72 1.95 -0.65
CA CYS A 44 -9.19 0.67 -0.13
C CYS A 44 -8.67 0.40 1.29
N GLN A 45 -7.44 0.82 1.58
CA GLN A 45 -6.78 0.54 2.85
C GLN A 45 -7.56 1.11 4.06
N PRO A 46 -7.94 2.41 4.09
CA PRO A 46 -8.70 2.94 5.22
C PRO A 46 -10.10 2.33 5.35
N LYS A 47 -10.62 1.72 4.29
CA LYS A 47 -11.89 1.00 4.32
C LYS A 47 -11.72 -0.43 4.83
N LYS A 48 -10.52 -0.80 5.24
CA LYS A 48 -10.17 -2.13 5.74
C LYS A 48 -10.33 -3.23 4.71
N LYS A 49 -10.30 -2.87 3.43
CA LYS A 49 -10.31 -3.84 2.30
C LYS A 49 -8.87 -4.26 2.04
N TYR A 50 -8.27 -4.91 3.03
CA TYR A 50 -6.82 -5.15 3.06
C TYR A 50 -6.33 -6.06 1.94
N GLN A 51 -7.06 -7.14 1.65
CA GLN A 51 -6.65 -8.04 0.58
C GLN A 51 -6.73 -7.35 -0.79
N GLN A 52 -7.81 -6.60 -1.03
CA GLN A 52 -7.97 -5.84 -2.26
C GLN A 52 -6.85 -4.79 -2.39
N ALA A 53 -6.58 -4.05 -1.31
CA ALA A 53 -5.51 -3.06 -1.31
C ALA A 53 -4.15 -3.71 -1.58
N TYR A 54 -3.86 -4.82 -0.91
CA TYR A 54 -2.63 -5.57 -1.12
C TYR A 54 -2.46 -5.98 -2.59
N ASP A 55 -3.51 -6.56 -3.19
CA ASP A 55 -3.46 -7.00 -4.59
C ASP A 55 -3.21 -5.83 -5.54
N LEU A 56 -3.84 -4.69 -5.28
CA LEU A 56 -3.66 -3.49 -6.09
C LEU A 56 -2.25 -2.90 -5.94
N TYR A 57 -1.72 -2.86 -4.73
CA TYR A 57 -0.34 -2.42 -4.50
C TYR A 57 0.64 -3.34 -5.22
N LYS A 58 0.40 -4.65 -5.17
CA LYS A 58 1.26 -5.63 -5.84
C LYS A 58 1.25 -5.40 -7.36
N LEU A 59 0.08 -5.18 -7.94
CA LEU A 59 -0.03 -4.85 -9.36
C LEU A 59 0.71 -3.55 -9.68
N SER A 60 0.53 -2.53 -8.83
CA SER A 60 1.21 -1.25 -8.99
C SER A 60 2.73 -1.46 -9.01
N TYR A 61 3.25 -2.23 -8.07
CA TYR A 61 4.68 -2.53 -8.01
C TYR A 61 5.16 -3.21 -9.30
N ASN A 62 4.39 -4.17 -9.81
CA ASN A 62 4.75 -4.94 -11.00
C ASN A 62 4.76 -4.08 -12.27
N TYR A 63 3.86 -3.12 -12.38
CA TYR A 63 3.78 -2.23 -13.55
C TYR A 63 4.66 -0.99 -13.43
N SER A 64 5.19 -0.70 -12.25
CA SER A 64 6.06 0.45 -12.05
C SER A 64 7.38 0.26 -12.82
N PRO A 65 7.89 1.34 -13.45
CA PRO A 65 9.18 1.26 -14.15
C PRO A 65 10.39 1.27 -13.21
N TYR A 66 10.15 1.37 -11.89
CA TYR A 66 11.19 1.37 -10.87
C TYR A 66 10.71 0.57 -9.66
N ASP A 67 11.64 0.20 -8.77
CA ASP A 67 11.33 -0.50 -7.53
C ASP A 67 10.71 0.48 -6.52
N ASP A 68 9.38 0.47 -6.43
CA ASP A 68 8.65 1.38 -5.54
C ASP A 68 8.53 0.74 -4.15
N TYR A 69 9.55 0.93 -3.30
CA TYR A 69 9.55 0.36 -1.96
C TYR A 69 8.48 0.95 -1.05
N SER A 70 7.98 2.16 -1.36
CA SER A 70 6.86 2.72 -0.61
C SER A 70 5.60 1.85 -0.77
N VAL A 71 5.45 1.22 -1.93
CA VAL A 71 4.36 0.28 -2.20
C VAL A 71 4.54 -1.01 -1.40
N ILE A 72 5.77 -1.54 -1.34
CA ILE A 72 6.08 -2.73 -0.53
C ILE A 72 5.75 -2.45 0.95
N TYR A 73 6.06 -1.24 1.42
CA TYR A 73 5.73 -0.81 2.77
C TYR A 73 4.21 -0.87 3.01
N ARG A 74 3.42 -0.35 2.07
CA ARG A 74 1.95 -0.39 2.16
C ARG A 74 1.43 -1.82 2.12
N MET A 75 2.06 -2.69 1.31
CA MET A 75 1.71 -4.11 1.28
C MET A 75 1.89 -4.75 2.66
N GLY A 76 2.99 -4.42 3.33
CA GLY A 76 3.24 -4.88 4.70
C GLY A 76 2.15 -4.42 5.65
N GLN A 77 1.73 -3.17 5.57
CA GLN A 77 0.64 -2.65 6.41
C GLN A 77 -0.67 -3.39 6.16
N CYS A 78 -0.97 -3.70 4.91
CA CYS A 78 -2.19 -4.46 4.56
C CYS A 78 -2.13 -5.88 5.15
N GLN A 79 -0.97 -6.51 5.13
CA GLN A 79 -0.81 -7.84 5.73
C GLN A 79 -1.00 -7.80 7.24
N ILE A 80 -0.56 -6.73 7.91
CA ILE A 80 -0.84 -6.55 9.35
C ILE A 80 -2.36 -6.44 9.56
N GLY A 81 -3.04 -5.66 8.72
CA GLY A 81 -4.49 -5.51 8.81
C GLY A 81 -5.24 -6.82 8.69
N ASP A 82 -4.74 -7.74 7.86
CA ASP A 82 -5.29 -9.08 7.68
C ASP A 82 -4.73 -10.09 8.70
N LYS A 83 -3.92 -9.64 9.65
CA LYS A 83 -3.31 -10.47 10.71
C LYS A 83 -2.33 -11.50 10.16
N ASN A 84 -1.79 -11.28 8.98
CA ASN A 84 -0.75 -12.12 8.36
C ASN A 84 0.63 -11.56 8.70
N ILE A 85 1.02 -11.71 9.96
CA ILE A 85 2.23 -11.07 10.49
C ILE A 85 3.49 -11.58 9.79
N ASP A 86 3.59 -12.88 9.49
CA ASP A 86 4.76 -13.43 8.83
C ASP A 86 4.95 -12.82 7.44
N ASN A 87 3.87 -12.66 6.68
CA ASN A 87 3.92 -12.04 5.36
C ASN A 87 4.28 -10.55 5.46
N ALA A 88 3.75 -9.86 6.48
CA ALA A 88 4.10 -8.47 6.73
C ALA A 88 5.60 -8.33 7.01
N MET A 89 6.15 -9.20 7.84
CA MET A 89 7.58 -9.18 8.15
C MET A 89 8.43 -9.40 6.91
N GLN A 90 8.02 -10.29 6.01
CA GLN A 90 8.72 -10.49 4.73
C GLN A 90 8.80 -9.20 3.92
N CYS A 91 7.69 -8.44 3.86
CA CYS A 91 7.68 -7.15 3.17
C CYS A 91 8.68 -6.18 3.79
N PHE A 92 8.68 -6.06 5.10
CA PHE A 92 9.55 -5.10 5.78
C PHE A 92 11.03 -5.51 5.70
N TYR A 93 11.34 -6.80 5.82
CA TYR A 93 12.73 -7.26 5.64
C TYR A 93 13.20 -7.07 4.21
N HIS A 94 12.31 -7.25 3.23
CA HIS A 94 12.67 -6.98 1.84
C HIS A 94 13.08 -5.53 1.65
N ILE A 95 12.38 -4.60 2.29
CA ILE A 95 12.72 -3.17 2.26
C ILE A 95 14.10 -2.94 2.89
N ILE A 96 14.33 -3.49 4.09
CA ILE A 96 15.59 -3.32 4.80
C ILE A 96 16.77 -3.81 3.97
N ASN A 97 16.60 -4.94 3.28
CA ASN A 97 17.68 -5.58 2.54
C ASN A 97 17.95 -5.00 1.17
N ASN A 98 17.01 -4.23 0.60
CA ASN A 98 17.12 -3.82 -0.81
C ASN A 98 16.94 -2.32 -1.04
N CYS A 99 16.22 -1.62 -0.18
CA CYS A 99 15.92 -0.21 -0.35
C CYS A 99 17.08 0.67 0.13
N GLU A 100 17.39 1.71 -0.63
CA GLU A 100 18.45 2.67 -0.27
C GLU A 100 17.88 3.94 0.38
N ASP A 101 16.55 4.13 0.34
CA ASP A 101 15.90 5.30 0.93
C ASP A 101 15.80 5.12 2.44
N ASP A 102 16.54 5.93 3.18
CA ASP A 102 16.60 5.86 4.65
C ASP A 102 15.24 6.08 5.31
N SER A 103 14.39 6.93 4.73
CA SER A 103 13.05 7.20 5.26
C SER A 103 12.19 5.95 5.24
N VAL A 104 12.14 5.27 4.10
CA VAL A 104 11.35 4.03 3.95
C VAL A 104 11.94 2.92 4.83
N LYS A 105 13.26 2.79 4.86
CA LYS A 105 13.93 1.80 5.71
C LYS A 105 13.63 2.01 7.19
N SER A 106 13.65 3.26 7.64
CA SER A 106 13.36 3.59 9.05
C SER A 106 11.94 3.19 9.44
N LYS A 107 10.97 3.44 8.56
CA LYS A 107 9.58 3.05 8.78
C LYS A 107 9.44 1.52 8.84
N ALA A 108 10.09 0.81 7.94
CA ALA A 108 10.07 -0.66 7.93
C ALA A 108 10.72 -1.21 9.19
N GLN A 109 11.86 -0.64 9.60
CA GLN A 109 12.56 -1.06 10.80
C GLN A 109 11.68 -0.88 12.04
N ALA A 110 10.96 0.23 12.13
CA ALA A 110 10.05 0.51 13.24
C ALA A 110 8.97 -0.57 13.35
N TYR A 111 8.39 -0.99 12.22
CA TYR A 111 7.40 -2.07 12.21
C TYR A 111 8.01 -3.41 12.61
N ILE A 112 9.21 -3.71 12.14
CA ILE A 112 9.89 -4.96 12.52
C ILE A 112 10.07 -5.02 14.04
N GLU A 113 10.55 -3.94 14.64
CA GLU A 113 10.75 -3.87 16.09
C GLU A 113 9.44 -4.01 16.85
N LEU A 114 8.40 -3.30 16.40
CA LEU A 114 7.08 -3.34 17.02
C LEU A 114 6.48 -4.76 16.98
N LEU A 115 6.58 -5.42 15.84
CA LEU A 115 6.03 -6.77 15.66
C LEU A 115 6.81 -7.81 16.47
N ASN A 116 8.14 -7.66 16.57
CA ASN A 116 8.96 -8.53 17.39
C ASN A 116 8.67 -8.37 18.87
N ASP A 117 8.51 -7.12 19.33
CA ASP A 117 8.18 -6.83 20.74
C ASP A 117 6.83 -7.45 21.10
N ASN A 118 5.82 -7.31 20.24
CA ASN A 118 4.51 -7.91 20.47
C ASN A 118 4.56 -9.43 20.52
N SER A 119 5.41 -10.04 19.66
CA SER A 119 5.60 -11.48 19.64
C SER A 119 6.25 -11.97 20.94
N GLU A 120 7.23 -11.24 21.47
CA GLU A 120 7.87 -11.56 22.74
C GLU A 120 6.89 -11.42 23.91
N ASP A 121 6.05 -10.38 23.90
CA ASP A 121 5.06 -10.15 24.96
C ASP A 121 3.98 -11.24 24.98
N ASN A 122 3.72 -11.86 23.84
CA ASN A 122 2.71 -12.94 23.72
C ASN A 122 3.29 -14.33 23.87
N GLY A 123 4.60 -14.41 23.93
CA GLY A 123 5.30 -15.66 24.06
C GLY A 123 5.72 -15.92 25.47
#